data_d0dbe1a3db3da171ff98ca7ad858c171
#
_entry.id   d0dbe1a3db3da171ff98ca7ad858c171
#
_cell.length_a   1.000
_cell.length_b   1.000
_cell.length_c   1.000
_cell.angle_alpha   90.00
_cell.angle_beta   90.00
_cell.angle_gamma   90.00
#
_symmetry.space_group_name_H-M   'P 1'
#
loop_
_entity.id
_entity.type
_entity.pdbx_description
1 polymer ?
#
loop_
_entity_poly.entity_id
_entity_poly.type
_entity_poly.pdbx_seq_one_letter_code
_entity_poly.pdbx_strand_id
1 'polypeptide(L)'
;MKKITLAIFAVVASISAGISQVNIVTTVPATSNGTSGNRGPNGTTGHTVMRAMYNVPATEMAPISTATALSSFGFALQSGVATASSGTITVYLQNTTNSTYTNGTTWTTTGMTQVFTGVYNIPVGGAATVDFNLPSAFAYSGSALNVAYEYTASTTNATPAVYLCSTGTASTGATGASATVAAPVLGLTTFKPQFRFGTVNTFTNDINVQSVNAPGKFPTTFASPQAITATIFNGSNIAKTNIAVGLSVTGVNTFTNAQFIASLGAGAATTVTFASFPTNVQGINTISVGVLPDQNNLNNNVSITQSITCNVWAANPPTGTFTAGVGFNTGSGIISNKFQTPVSSTCIAVSIGISTDANTAGNPAIGVLMNATGSIIATTNTVTLTAPLLGTAQNLVFTTPQSLTANTDYYVGYLQTANATGYFPLGSQATPMTPNNYFTSPVAGVTLNPLTSNLGYFKIEPAFTSTCGSVGLSELVSTTKVSVYPNPTVNGKATIAGLEGANTITVFNMLGQSVMTLTSDKEEVSIDLINQPVGNYLVKITNSSNATKTVKIINQ
;
A
#
# COMPACT_ATOMS: atom_id res chain seq x y z
N MET A 1 26.78 -75.79 0.04
CA MET A 1 26.54 -74.32 0.27
C MET A 1 26.54 -73.62 -1.07
N LYS A 2 25.35 -73.33 -1.63
CA LYS A 2 25.22 -72.59 -2.92
C LYS A 2 25.14 -71.11 -2.56
N LYS A 3 26.09 -70.33 -3.06
CA LYS A 3 26.08 -68.86 -3.00
C LYS A 3 25.10 -68.34 -4.04
N ILE A 4 24.04 -67.66 -3.62
CA ILE A 4 23.14 -66.91 -4.45
C ILE A 4 23.69 -65.47 -4.56
N THR A 5 24.14 -65.11 -5.78
CA THR A 5 24.55 -63.74 -6.08
C THR A 5 23.29 -62.94 -6.47
N LEU A 6 22.88 -61.99 -5.63
CA LEU A 6 21.77 -61.07 -5.91
C LEU A 6 22.29 -59.93 -6.79
N ALA A 7 21.90 -59.90 -8.06
CA ALA A 7 22.17 -58.78 -8.93
C ALA A 7 21.11 -57.68 -8.68
N ILE A 8 21.50 -56.56 -8.11
CA ILE A 8 20.66 -55.37 -7.98
C ILE A 8 20.72 -54.61 -9.28
N PHE A 9 19.66 -54.69 -10.07
CA PHE A 9 19.43 -53.75 -11.19
C PHE A 9 19.00 -52.40 -10.63
N ALA A 10 19.91 -51.43 -10.62
CA ALA A 10 19.56 -50.03 -10.40
C ALA A 10 18.90 -49.50 -11.65
N VAL A 11 17.57 -49.37 -11.65
CA VAL A 11 16.82 -48.58 -12.62
C VAL A 11 17.09 -47.12 -12.30
N VAL A 12 18.00 -46.52 -13.08
CA VAL A 12 18.13 -45.05 -13.09
C VAL A 12 16.94 -44.51 -13.86
N ALA A 13 15.87 -44.19 -13.16
CA ALA A 13 14.81 -43.33 -13.70
C ALA A 13 15.41 -41.93 -13.88
N SER A 14 15.78 -41.57 -15.08
CA SER A 14 16.05 -40.19 -15.47
C SER A 14 14.76 -39.41 -15.35
N ILE A 15 14.52 -38.81 -14.19
CA ILE A 15 13.53 -37.76 -14.09
C ILE A 15 14.11 -36.57 -14.88
N SER A 16 13.71 -36.45 -16.14
CA SER A 16 13.81 -35.17 -16.83
C SER A 16 12.86 -34.22 -16.11
N ALA A 17 13.38 -33.51 -15.08
CA ALA A 17 12.72 -32.33 -14.60
C ALA A 17 12.63 -31.40 -15.81
N GLY A 18 11.46 -31.34 -16.42
CA GLY A 18 11.14 -30.32 -17.41
C GLY A 18 11.42 -29.00 -16.72
N ILE A 19 12.45 -28.29 -17.14
CA ILE A 19 12.75 -26.94 -16.68
C ILE A 19 11.51 -26.14 -17.04
N SER A 20 10.70 -25.78 -16.06
CA SER A 20 9.57 -24.88 -16.27
C SER A 20 10.16 -23.58 -16.82
N GLN A 21 9.86 -23.27 -18.07
CA GLN A 21 10.34 -22.08 -18.73
C GLN A 21 9.79 -20.87 -17.97
N VAL A 22 10.66 -20.09 -17.34
CA VAL A 22 10.28 -18.87 -16.65
C VAL A 22 9.98 -17.81 -17.71
N ASN A 23 8.75 -17.32 -17.74
CA ASN A 23 8.32 -16.26 -18.64
C ASN A 23 8.41 -14.90 -17.93
N ILE A 24 8.85 -13.89 -18.66
CA ILE A 24 8.67 -12.48 -18.26
C ILE A 24 7.27 -12.09 -18.70
N VAL A 25 6.35 -11.86 -17.74
CA VAL A 25 4.96 -11.56 -18.06
C VAL A 25 4.68 -10.06 -17.95
N THR A 26 4.20 -9.49 -19.03
CA THR A 26 3.82 -8.08 -19.14
C THR A 26 2.30 -7.95 -19.22
N THR A 27 1.71 -7.11 -18.37
CA THR A 27 0.27 -6.78 -18.40
C THR A 27 0.02 -5.64 -19.39
N VAL A 28 -0.94 -5.82 -20.29
CA VAL A 28 -1.25 -4.88 -21.38
C VAL A 28 -2.77 -4.62 -21.44
N PRO A 29 -3.22 -3.37 -21.38
CA PRO A 29 -2.45 -2.18 -21.01
C PRO A 29 -1.94 -2.24 -19.56
N ALA A 30 -0.87 -1.50 -19.26
CA ALA A 30 -0.22 -1.54 -17.94
C ALA A 30 -1.13 -1.09 -16.79
N THR A 31 -2.11 -0.23 -17.06
CA THR A 31 -3.07 0.28 -16.08
C THR A 31 -4.50 -0.06 -16.46
N SER A 32 -5.34 -0.36 -15.49
CA SER A 32 -6.79 -0.46 -15.66
C SER A 32 -7.46 0.84 -15.21
N ASN A 33 -8.58 1.19 -15.83
CA ASN A 33 -9.42 2.31 -15.43
C ASN A 33 -10.87 1.88 -15.18
N GLY A 34 -11.12 0.56 -15.08
CA GLY A 34 -12.42 -0.01 -14.79
C GLY A 34 -12.38 -1.52 -14.65
N THR A 35 -13.55 -2.11 -14.47
CA THR A 35 -13.72 -3.54 -14.25
C THR A 35 -14.96 -4.07 -14.94
N SER A 36 -14.98 -5.36 -15.30
CA SER A 36 -16.16 -5.98 -15.91
C SER A 36 -16.17 -7.50 -15.73
N GLY A 37 -17.33 -8.05 -15.38
CA GLY A 37 -17.59 -9.50 -15.41
C GLY A 37 -17.85 -10.06 -16.82
N ASN A 38 -18.06 -9.20 -17.82
CA ASN A 38 -18.47 -9.61 -19.17
C ASN A 38 -17.35 -9.51 -20.21
N ARG A 39 -16.09 -9.43 -19.79
CA ARG A 39 -14.94 -9.28 -20.69
C ARG A 39 -13.99 -10.46 -20.66
N GLY A 40 -14.33 -11.51 -19.91
CA GLY A 40 -13.63 -12.78 -19.83
C GLY A 40 -14.52 -13.88 -19.30
N PRO A 41 -14.05 -15.14 -19.22
CA PRO A 41 -14.78 -16.27 -18.64
C PRO A 41 -15.21 -15.95 -17.19
N ASN A 42 -16.49 -15.69 -16.94
CA ASN A 42 -16.93 -15.18 -15.64
C ASN A 42 -17.50 -16.24 -14.69
N GLY A 43 -17.68 -17.48 -15.17
CA GLY A 43 -18.09 -18.62 -14.35
C GLY A 43 -19.58 -18.69 -14.05
N THR A 44 -20.43 -17.77 -14.51
CA THR A 44 -21.85 -17.80 -14.21
C THR A 44 -22.67 -18.60 -15.23
N THR A 45 -23.89 -19.01 -14.85
CA THR A 45 -24.82 -19.72 -15.72
C THR A 45 -25.24 -18.91 -16.95
N GLY A 46 -25.21 -17.57 -16.89
CA GLY A 46 -25.46 -16.69 -18.03
C GLY A 46 -24.32 -16.62 -19.05
N HIS A 47 -23.15 -17.15 -18.71
CA HIS A 47 -21.93 -17.10 -19.51
C HIS A 47 -21.30 -18.48 -19.67
N THR A 48 -22.12 -19.50 -19.95
CA THR A 48 -21.61 -20.86 -20.21
C THR A 48 -20.87 -20.97 -21.54
N VAL A 49 -21.21 -20.11 -22.50
CA VAL A 49 -20.43 -19.92 -23.73
C VAL A 49 -20.12 -18.44 -23.90
N MET A 50 -18.88 -18.12 -24.25
CA MET A 50 -18.43 -16.75 -24.49
C MET A 50 -17.54 -16.69 -25.71
N ARG A 51 -17.69 -15.63 -26.51
CA ARG A 51 -16.76 -15.25 -27.57
C ARG A 51 -16.37 -13.80 -27.44
N ALA A 52 -15.12 -13.49 -27.67
CA ALA A 52 -14.63 -12.12 -27.63
C ALA A 52 -13.50 -11.91 -28.62
N MET A 53 -13.45 -10.73 -29.20
CA MET A 53 -12.41 -10.28 -30.13
C MET A 53 -12.01 -8.86 -29.74
N TYR A 54 -10.71 -8.60 -29.68
CA TYR A 54 -10.16 -7.30 -29.30
C TYR A 54 -8.99 -6.92 -30.18
N ASN A 55 -8.78 -5.62 -30.35
CA ASN A 55 -7.54 -5.05 -30.84
C ASN A 55 -6.74 -4.46 -29.68
N VAL A 56 -5.49 -4.81 -29.59
CA VAL A 56 -4.51 -4.23 -28.67
C VAL A 56 -3.55 -3.39 -29.51
N PRO A 57 -3.67 -2.04 -29.48
CA PRO A 57 -2.89 -1.16 -30.35
C PRO A 57 -1.40 -1.22 -30.01
N ALA A 58 -0.55 -0.86 -30.96
CA ALA A 58 0.90 -0.88 -30.81
C ALA A 58 1.39 -0.02 -29.63
N THR A 59 0.70 1.07 -29.32
CA THR A 59 1.01 1.93 -28.16
C THR A 59 0.85 1.22 -26.82
N GLU A 60 -0.11 0.31 -26.72
CA GLU A 60 -0.28 -0.50 -25.50
C GLU A 60 0.69 -1.68 -25.46
N MET A 61 1.01 -2.24 -26.63
CA MET A 61 1.99 -3.32 -26.76
C MET A 61 3.45 -2.83 -26.61
N ALA A 62 3.70 -1.52 -26.57
CA ALA A 62 5.04 -0.93 -26.50
C ALA A 62 5.98 -1.50 -25.40
N PRO A 63 5.48 -1.94 -24.22
CA PRO A 63 6.33 -2.58 -23.22
C PRO A 63 6.91 -3.94 -23.67
N ILE A 64 6.37 -4.56 -24.73
CA ILE A 64 6.84 -5.83 -25.29
C ILE A 64 7.71 -5.51 -26.51
N SER A 65 8.97 -5.92 -26.44
CA SER A 65 9.93 -5.67 -27.53
C SER A 65 9.46 -6.23 -28.87
N THR A 66 9.83 -5.56 -29.96
CA THR A 66 9.57 -6.02 -31.32
C THR A 66 10.28 -7.35 -31.64
N ALA A 67 9.68 -8.14 -32.49
CA ALA A 67 10.21 -9.45 -32.92
C ALA A 67 10.40 -10.45 -31.76
N THR A 68 9.61 -10.32 -30.72
CA THR A 68 9.66 -11.21 -29.55
C THR A 68 8.68 -12.36 -29.69
N ALA A 69 9.07 -13.55 -29.25
CA ALA A 69 8.18 -14.69 -29.17
C ALA A 69 7.31 -14.64 -27.91
N LEU A 70 5.99 -14.53 -28.06
CA LEU A 70 5.05 -14.65 -26.96
C LEU A 70 4.91 -16.13 -26.58
N SER A 71 5.21 -16.46 -25.34
CA SER A 71 5.26 -17.82 -24.80
C SER A 71 4.15 -18.13 -23.80
N SER A 72 3.44 -17.11 -23.30
CA SER A 72 2.23 -17.27 -22.48
C SER A 72 1.20 -16.18 -22.77
N PHE A 73 -0.04 -16.47 -22.41
CA PHE A 73 -1.19 -15.57 -22.47
C PHE A 73 -1.98 -15.68 -21.17
N GLY A 74 -2.60 -14.60 -20.76
CA GLY A 74 -3.39 -14.60 -19.54
C GLY A 74 -4.27 -13.38 -19.34
N PHE A 75 -4.87 -13.30 -18.15
CA PHE A 75 -5.77 -12.22 -17.72
C PHE A 75 -5.43 -11.73 -16.32
N ALA A 76 -5.73 -10.45 -16.07
CA ALA A 76 -5.72 -9.86 -14.74
C ALA A 76 -7.16 -9.67 -14.24
N LEU A 77 -7.45 -10.15 -13.03
CA LEU A 77 -8.74 -10.10 -12.39
C LEU A 77 -8.72 -9.20 -11.16
N GLN A 78 -9.78 -8.42 -10.97
CA GLN A 78 -10.05 -7.73 -9.71
C GLN A 78 -10.53 -8.72 -8.64
N SER A 79 -11.38 -9.68 -9.05
CA SER A 79 -11.86 -10.76 -8.18
C SER A 79 -12.18 -12.02 -8.97
N GLY A 80 -11.90 -13.14 -8.36
CA GLY A 80 -12.36 -14.44 -8.84
C GLY A 80 -13.79 -14.75 -8.43
N VAL A 81 -14.18 -16.01 -8.59
CA VAL A 81 -15.50 -16.54 -8.22
C VAL A 81 -15.54 -16.95 -6.74
N ALA A 82 -16.75 -17.17 -6.18
CA ALA A 82 -16.89 -17.60 -4.78
C ALA A 82 -16.52 -19.09 -4.57
N THR A 83 -16.80 -19.94 -5.55
CA THR A 83 -16.45 -21.37 -5.54
C THR A 83 -15.80 -21.75 -6.86
N ALA A 84 -14.93 -22.76 -6.84
CA ALA A 84 -14.16 -23.17 -8.02
C ALA A 84 -15.07 -23.39 -9.25
N SER A 85 -14.68 -22.79 -10.36
CA SER A 85 -15.35 -22.89 -11.66
C SER A 85 -14.31 -23.06 -12.76
N SER A 86 -14.65 -23.84 -13.78
CA SER A 86 -13.72 -24.12 -14.89
C SER A 86 -14.45 -24.31 -16.21
N GLY A 87 -13.68 -24.29 -17.27
CA GLY A 87 -14.16 -24.57 -18.62
C GLY A 87 -13.00 -24.76 -19.58
N THR A 88 -13.30 -24.85 -20.85
CA THR A 88 -12.30 -24.89 -21.93
C THR A 88 -12.22 -23.52 -22.59
N ILE A 89 -11.02 -22.97 -22.72
CA ILE A 89 -10.75 -21.75 -23.49
C ILE A 89 -9.90 -22.07 -24.71
N THR A 90 -10.22 -21.45 -25.85
CA THR A 90 -9.38 -21.44 -27.04
C THR A 90 -9.00 -20.01 -27.36
N VAL A 91 -7.73 -19.73 -27.57
CA VAL A 91 -7.20 -18.38 -27.81
C VAL A 91 -6.52 -18.31 -29.17
N TYR A 92 -6.78 -17.21 -29.88
CA TYR A 92 -6.22 -16.91 -31.20
C TYR A 92 -5.53 -15.54 -31.15
N LEU A 93 -4.37 -15.44 -31.81
CA LEU A 93 -3.60 -14.20 -31.95
C LEU A 93 -3.31 -13.91 -33.43
N GLN A 94 -3.22 -12.62 -33.77
CA GLN A 94 -2.85 -12.14 -35.09
C GLN A 94 -2.11 -10.82 -35.01
N ASN A 95 -0.94 -10.74 -35.60
CA ASN A 95 -0.27 -9.46 -35.83
C ASN A 95 -1.09 -8.58 -36.78
N THR A 96 -1.23 -7.31 -36.49
CA THR A 96 -1.96 -6.36 -37.33
C THR A 96 -1.32 -4.97 -37.25
N THR A 97 -1.48 -4.20 -38.30
CA THR A 97 -1.12 -2.77 -38.33
C THR A 97 -2.28 -1.86 -37.94
N ASN A 98 -3.48 -2.43 -37.73
CA ASN A 98 -4.65 -1.66 -37.35
C ASN A 98 -4.50 -1.13 -35.90
N SER A 99 -4.71 0.16 -35.71
CA SER A 99 -4.69 0.79 -34.38
C SER A 99 -6.03 0.67 -33.64
N THR A 100 -7.08 0.18 -34.30
CA THR A 100 -8.43 0.04 -33.77
C THR A 100 -9.06 -1.27 -34.20
N TYR A 101 -10.10 -1.71 -33.49
CA TYR A 101 -10.87 -2.89 -33.85
C TYR A 101 -11.73 -2.64 -35.11
N THR A 102 -11.63 -3.50 -36.12
CA THR A 102 -12.27 -3.33 -37.43
C THR A 102 -13.25 -4.43 -37.84
N ASN A 103 -13.35 -5.56 -37.08
CA ASN A 103 -14.13 -6.73 -37.51
C ASN A 103 -15.64 -6.62 -37.24
N GLY A 104 -16.13 -5.50 -36.71
CA GLY A 104 -17.54 -5.32 -36.39
C GLY A 104 -18.04 -6.33 -35.35
N THR A 105 -19.25 -6.87 -35.54
CA THR A 105 -19.87 -7.85 -34.64
C THR A 105 -19.80 -9.29 -35.18
N THR A 106 -19.04 -9.52 -36.24
CA THR A 106 -18.90 -10.85 -36.85
C THR A 106 -17.73 -11.60 -36.19
N TRP A 107 -18.02 -12.77 -35.62
CA TRP A 107 -16.97 -13.65 -35.16
C TRP A 107 -16.16 -14.21 -36.33
N THR A 108 -14.86 -13.98 -36.33
CA THR A 108 -13.95 -14.53 -37.32
C THR A 108 -12.58 -14.78 -36.72
N THR A 109 -12.01 -15.91 -37.04
CA THR A 109 -10.62 -16.28 -36.73
C THR A 109 -9.78 -16.41 -37.99
N THR A 110 -10.30 -15.97 -39.15
CA THR A 110 -9.59 -16.01 -40.42
C THR A 110 -8.27 -15.23 -40.37
N GLY A 111 -7.17 -15.86 -40.69
CA GLY A 111 -5.83 -15.28 -40.60
C GLY A 111 -5.25 -15.18 -39.20
N MET A 112 -5.97 -15.64 -38.17
CA MET A 112 -5.45 -15.75 -36.81
C MET A 112 -4.78 -17.10 -36.57
N THR A 113 -3.79 -17.14 -35.71
CA THR A 113 -3.13 -18.36 -35.23
C THR A 113 -3.80 -18.80 -33.92
N GLN A 114 -4.32 -20.03 -33.87
CA GLN A 114 -4.70 -20.64 -32.62
C GLN A 114 -3.45 -20.92 -31.80
N VAL A 115 -3.31 -20.24 -30.67
CA VAL A 115 -2.11 -20.29 -29.81
C VAL A 115 -2.31 -21.16 -28.58
N PHE A 116 -3.57 -21.37 -28.17
CA PHE A 116 -3.88 -22.19 -27.01
C PHE A 116 -5.27 -22.81 -27.12
N THR A 117 -5.44 -24.02 -26.62
CA THR A 117 -6.71 -24.61 -26.24
C THR A 117 -6.49 -25.49 -25.02
N GLY A 118 -7.34 -25.35 -24.00
CA GLY A 118 -7.14 -26.10 -22.76
C GLY A 118 -8.09 -25.67 -21.63
N VAL A 119 -7.88 -26.26 -20.48
CA VAL A 119 -8.66 -25.96 -19.29
C VAL A 119 -8.33 -24.56 -18.79
N TYR A 120 -9.37 -23.79 -18.52
CA TYR A 120 -9.31 -22.51 -17.84
C TYR A 120 -9.98 -22.62 -16.47
N ASN A 121 -9.19 -22.59 -15.41
CA ASN A 121 -9.67 -22.55 -14.04
C ASN A 121 -9.85 -21.10 -13.63
N ILE A 122 -11.09 -20.71 -13.31
CA ILE A 122 -11.36 -19.35 -12.84
C ILE A 122 -10.93 -19.26 -11.38
N PRO A 123 -10.07 -18.27 -11.01
CA PRO A 123 -9.61 -18.12 -9.62
C PRO A 123 -10.74 -17.93 -8.64
N VAL A 124 -10.53 -18.38 -7.39
CA VAL A 124 -11.44 -18.16 -6.27
C VAL A 124 -10.95 -17.00 -5.43
N GLY A 125 -11.85 -16.12 -4.98
CA GLY A 125 -11.55 -15.05 -4.03
C GLY A 125 -11.21 -13.71 -4.68
N GLY A 126 -10.26 -12.97 -4.09
CA GLY A 126 -9.92 -11.60 -4.45
C GLY A 126 -9.15 -11.44 -5.76
N ALA A 127 -8.33 -10.37 -5.84
CA ALA A 127 -7.51 -10.08 -7.01
C ALA A 127 -6.58 -11.25 -7.36
N ALA A 128 -6.51 -11.58 -8.65
CA ALA A 128 -5.72 -12.71 -9.15
C ALA A 128 -5.22 -12.47 -10.57
N THR A 129 -4.25 -13.29 -10.98
CA THR A 129 -3.84 -13.40 -12.38
C THR A 129 -3.95 -14.86 -12.82
N VAL A 130 -4.26 -15.06 -14.10
CA VAL A 130 -4.25 -16.39 -14.72
C VAL A 130 -3.38 -16.31 -15.94
N ASP A 131 -2.32 -17.10 -15.96
CA ASP A 131 -1.41 -17.21 -17.09
C ASP A 131 -1.32 -18.69 -17.52
N PHE A 132 -1.32 -18.95 -18.81
CA PHE A 132 -1.14 -20.28 -19.37
C PHE A 132 -0.09 -20.25 -20.47
N ASN A 133 0.79 -21.22 -20.46
CA ASN A 133 1.86 -21.36 -21.44
C ASN A 133 1.30 -21.79 -22.80
N LEU A 134 1.79 -21.15 -23.85
CA LEU A 134 1.44 -21.52 -25.20
C LEU A 134 2.24 -22.77 -25.60
N PRO A 135 1.61 -23.80 -26.23
CA PRO A 135 2.32 -24.99 -26.71
C PRO A 135 3.44 -24.68 -27.71
N SER A 136 3.25 -23.60 -28.46
CA SER A 136 4.28 -23.03 -29.35
C SER A 136 4.23 -21.52 -29.22
N ALA A 137 5.38 -20.90 -29.14
CA ALA A 137 5.48 -19.45 -29.01
C ALA A 137 4.93 -18.75 -30.26
N PHE A 138 4.20 -17.67 -30.09
CA PHE A 138 3.66 -16.83 -31.15
C PHE A 138 4.68 -15.74 -31.53
N ALA A 139 5.07 -15.66 -32.79
CA ALA A 139 5.99 -14.65 -33.29
C ALA A 139 5.28 -13.28 -33.37
N TYR A 140 5.53 -12.41 -32.38
CA TYR A 140 4.98 -11.05 -32.33
C TYR A 140 5.83 -10.11 -33.18
N SER A 141 5.20 -9.37 -34.10
CA SER A 141 5.90 -8.51 -35.06
C SER A 141 6.30 -7.13 -34.53
N GLY A 142 5.84 -6.75 -33.33
CA GLY A 142 6.10 -5.42 -32.76
C GLY A 142 5.09 -4.34 -33.18
N SER A 143 3.95 -4.74 -33.76
CA SER A 143 2.84 -3.84 -34.13
C SER A 143 1.63 -4.05 -33.20
N ALA A 144 0.42 -3.68 -33.64
CA ALA A 144 -0.78 -4.04 -32.89
C ALA A 144 -1.07 -5.53 -32.95
N LEU A 145 -1.87 -6.04 -32.01
CA LEU A 145 -2.23 -7.43 -31.88
C LEU A 145 -3.76 -7.60 -31.82
N ASN A 146 -4.33 -8.40 -32.71
CA ASN A 146 -5.69 -8.88 -32.54
C ASN A 146 -5.68 -10.12 -31.62
N VAL A 147 -6.56 -10.12 -30.63
CA VAL A 147 -6.78 -11.21 -29.69
C VAL A 147 -8.21 -11.67 -29.83
N ALA A 148 -8.42 -12.96 -30.06
CA ALA A 148 -9.74 -13.56 -30.00
C ALA A 148 -9.72 -14.78 -29.08
N TYR A 149 -10.83 -15.01 -28.39
CA TYR A 149 -11.00 -16.23 -27.59
C TYR A 149 -12.44 -16.66 -27.51
N GLU A 150 -12.63 -17.96 -27.40
CA GLU A 150 -13.90 -18.58 -27.09
C GLU A 150 -13.74 -19.44 -25.84
N TYR A 151 -14.79 -19.48 -25.02
CA TYR A 151 -14.84 -20.22 -23.78
C TYR A 151 -16.13 -21.00 -23.68
N THR A 152 -16.04 -22.23 -23.17
CA THR A 152 -17.19 -23.07 -22.82
C THR A 152 -17.01 -23.58 -21.40
N ALA A 153 -17.97 -23.28 -20.54
CA ALA A 153 -17.95 -23.68 -19.13
C ALA A 153 -18.14 -25.18 -18.97
N SER A 154 -17.37 -25.80 -18.10
CA SER A 154 -17.59 -27.16 -17.58
C SER A 154 -18.36 -27.14 -16.27
N THR A 155 -18.13 -26.09 -15.46
CA THR A 155 -18.84 -25.83 -14.19
C THR A 155 -19.23 -24.36 -14.11
N THR A 156 -20.27 -24.06 -13.35
CA THR A 156 -20.79 -22.69 -13.18
C THR A 156 -20.86 -22.29 -11.71
N ASN A 157 -20.94 -20.99 -11.47
CA ASN A 157 -20.99 -20.36 -10.17
C ASN A 157 -22.08 -19.27 -10.12
N ALA A 158 -22.54 -18.91 -8.93
CA ALA A 158 -23.52 -17.85 -8.75
C ALA A 158 -22.91 -16.44 -8.86
N THR A 159 -21.63 -16.28 -8.48
CA THR A 159 -20.92 -14.99 -8.51
C THR A 159 -19.98 -14.92 -9.71
N PRO A 160 -19.97 -13.81 -10.47
CA PRO A 160 -19.06 -13.65 -11.60
C PRO A 160 -17.61 -13.37 -11.15
N ALA A 161 -16.65 -13.87 -11.91
CA ALA A 161 -15.32 -13.32 -11.93
C ALA A 161 -15.32 -11.91 -12.55
N VAL A 162 -14.53 -11.00 -12.02
CA VAL A 162 -14.45 -9.60 -12.47
C VAL A 162 -13.04 -9.31 -12.97
N TYR A 163 -12.92 -8.92 -14.23
CA TYR A 163 -11.65 -8.63 -14.89
C TYR A 163 -11.28 -7.17 -14.73
N LEU A 164 -10.00 -6.89 -14.53
CA LEU A 164 -9.45 -5.55 -14.70
C LEU A 164 -9.54 -5.18 -16.17
N CYS A 165 -10.04 -3.99 -16.47
CA CYS A 165 -10.33 -3.55 -17.82
C CYS A 165 -9.79 -2.15 -18.10
N SER A 166 -9.63 -1.85 -19.37
CA SER A 166 -9.28 -0.52 -19.88
C SER A 166 -10.32 -0.06 -20.89
N THR A 167 -10.75 1.22 -20.74
CA THR A 167 -11.69 1.88 -21.67
C THR A 167 -10.91 2.65 -22.70
N GLY A 168 -11.18 2.40 -23.98
CA GLY A 168 -10.70 3.23 -25.11
C GLY A 168 -11.73 4.27 -25.53
N THR A 169 -11.30 5.24 -26.34
CA THR A 169 -12.18 6.29 -26.91
C THR A 169 -12.97 5.82 -28.15
N ALA A 170 -12.59 4.67 -28.73
CA ALA A 170 -13.25 4.03 -29.88
C ALA A 170 -13.51 2.55 -29.56
N SER A 171 -14.29 1.88 -30.41
CA SER A 171 -14.51 0.43 -30.28
C SER A 171 -13.17 -0.31 -30.21
N THR A 172 -12.94 -0.99 -29.10
CA THR A 172 -11.72 -1.76 -28.85
C THR A 172 -11.89 -3.24 -29.14
N GLY A 173 -13.14 -3.68 -29.33
CA GLY A 173 -13.47 -5.08 -29.60
C GLY A 173 -14.96 -5.35 -29.69
N ALA A 174 -15.30 -6.62 -29.74
CA ALA A 174 -16.65 -7.14 -29.66
C ALA A 174 -16.69 -8.37 -28.76
N THR A 175 -17.75 -8.52 -27.99
CA THR A 175 -17.93 -9.64 -27.07
C THR A 175 -19.38 -10.09 -27.00
N GLY A 176 -19.61 -11.36 -26.77
CA GLY A 176 -20.93 -11.95 -26.57
C GLY A 176 -20.84 -13.18 -25.68
N ALA A 177 -21.87 -13.39 -24.87
CA ALA A 177 -21.98 -14.57 -24.03
C ALA A 177 -23.41 -15.07 -24.03
N SER A 178 -23.60 -16.35 -23.74
CA SER A 178 -24.90 -17.02 -23.69
C SER A 178 -24.87 -18.16 -22.69
N ALA A 179 -26.06 -18.46 -22.12
CA ALA A 179 -26.31 -19.65 -21.32
C ALA A 179 -26.59 -20.91 -22.18
N THR A 180 -27.06 -20.74 -23.40
CA THR A 180 -27.65 -21.84 -24.19
C THR A 180 -27.17 -21.88 -25.64
N VAL A 181 -26.65 -20.78 -26.18
CA VAL A 181 -26.29 -20.68 -27.60
C VAL A 181 -24.77 -20.85 -27.78
N ALA A 182 -24.39 -21.89 -28.53
CA ALA A 182 -22.96 -22.21 -28.78
C ALA A 182 -22.21 -21.12 -29.58
N ALA A 183 -22.90 -20.22 -30.27
CA ALA A 183 -22.33 -19.10 -31.01
C ALA A 183 -23.05 -17.80 -30.61
N PRO A 184 -22.71 -17.18 -29.46
CA PRO A 184 -23.35 -15.96 -29.02
C PRO A 184 -23.09 -14.80 -29.99
N VAL A 185 -24.11 -13.95 -30.17
CA VAL A 185 -24.02 -12.75 -30.98
C VAL A 185 -23.08 -11.75 -30.30
N LEU A 186 -22.13 -11.19 -31.06
CA LEU A 186 -21.19 -10.21 -30.52
C LEU A 186 -21.80 -8.79 -30.56
N GLY A 187 -21.55 -8.03 -29.49
CA GLY A 187 -21.79 -6.59 -29.41
C GLY A 187 -20.48 -5.82 -29.35
N LEU A 188 -20.42 -4.68 -30.01
CA LEU A 188 -19.25 -3.79 -29.94
C LEU A 188 -19.02 -3.28 -28.51
N THR A 189 -17.77 -3.10 -28.16
CA THR A 189 -17.39 -2.59 -26.85
C THR A 189 -16.19 -1.65 -26.94
N THR A 190 -16.19 -0.62 -26.08
CA THR A 190 -15.01 0.24 -25.82
C THR A 190 -14.17 -0.27 -24.67
N PHE A 191 -14.59 -1.37 -24.02
CA PHE A 191 -14.02 -1.92 -22.79
C PHE A 191 -13.34 -3.26 -23.08
N LYS A 192 -12.03 -3.37 -22.86
CA LYS A 192 -11.28 -4.63 -23.02
C LYS A 192 -10.61 -5.06 -21.72
N PRO A 193 -10.44 -6.37 -21.49
CA PRO A 193 -9.71 -6.85 -20.32
C PRO A 193 -8.22 -6.52 -20.44
N GLN A 194 -7.54 -6.40 -19.29
CA GLN A 194 -6.08 -6.43 -19.26
C GLN A 194 -5.62 -7.85 -19.61
N PHE A 195 -4.90 -7.93 -20.73
CA PHE A 195 -4.22 -9.16 -21.13
C PHE A 195 -2.85 -9.24 -20.48
N ARG A 196 -2.36 -10.44 -20.34
CA ARG A 196 -1.01 -10.75 -19.85
C ARG A 196 -0.28 -11.56 -20.92
N PHE A 197 0.82 -11.01 -21.41
CA PHE A 197 1.66 -11.68 -22.41
C PHE A 197 3.00 -12.02 -21.79
N GLY A 198 3.38 -13.31 -21.84
CA GLY A 198 4.69 -13.77 -21.44
C GLY A 198 5.64 -13.86 -22.62
N THR A 199 6.88 -13.48 -22.39
CA THR A 199 8.00 -13.67 -23.33
C THR A 199 8.99 -14.66 -22.74
N VAL A 200 9.70 -15.39 -23.61
CA VAL A 200 10.74 -16.33 -23.14
C VAL A 200 11.79 -15.56 -22.36
N ASN A 201 11.98 -15.92 -21.11
CA ASN A 201 13.06 -15.35 -20.33
C ASN A 201 14.42 -15.87 -20.82
N THR A 202 15.23 -15.00 -21.38
CA THR A 202 16.60 -15.31 -21.84
C THR A 202 17.67 -14.90 -20.83
N PHE A 203 17.29 -14.24 -19.72
CA PHE A 203 18.26 -13.86 -18.71
C PHE A 203 18.85 -15.10 -18.04
N THR A 204 20.16 -15.19 -18.08
CA THR A 204 20.94 -16.19 -17.33
C THR A 204 21.48 -15.65 -16.02
N ASN A 205 21.38 -14.32 -15.81
CA ASN A 205 21.78 -13.64 -14.58
C ASN A 205 20.86 -12.43 -14.34
N ASP A 206 19.80 -12.64 -13.56
CA ASP A 206 18.84 -11.60 -13.15
C ASP A 206 18.35 -11.96 -11.73
N ILE A 207 18.90 -11.28 -10.74
CA ILE A 207 18.46 -11.37 -9.35
C ILE A 207 17.83 -10.03 -8.98
N ASN A 208 16.60 -10.04 -8.54
CA ASN A 208 15.91 -8.80 -8.19
C ASN A 208 15.47 -8.75 -6.73
N VAL A 209 15.33 -7.52 -6.22
CA VAL A 209 14.72 -7.22 -4.95
C VAL A 209 13.24 -6.90 -5.19
N GLN A 210 12.34 -7.81 -4.83
CA GLN A 210 10.90 -7.62 -5.05
C GLN A 210 10.28 -6.67 -4.02
N SER A 211 10.72 -6.77 -2.75
CA SER A 211 10.20 -5.93 -1.67
C SER A 211 11.19 -5.77 -0.54
N VAL A 212 11.08 -4.66 0.16
CA VAL A 212 11.72 -4.40 1.45
C VAL A 212 10.60 -4.22 2.47
N ASN A 213 10.64 -4.97 3.56
CA ASN A 213 9.62 -4.96 4.60
C ASN A 213 10.19 -4.35 5.87
N ALA A 214 9.72 -3.17 6.19
CA ALA A 214 9.94 -2.46 7.44
C ALA A 214 8.72 -1.57 7.71
N PRO A 215 8.38 -1.28 8.97
CA PRO A 215 7.35 -0.31 9.29
C PRO A 215 7.69 1.06 8.70
N GLY A 216 6.68 1.78 8.21
CA GLY A 216 6.86 3.15 7.73
C GLY A 216 7.13 4.15 8.87
N LYS A 217 6.62 3.86 10.07
CA LYS A 217 6.97 4.55 11.33
C LYS A 217 7.35 3.55 12.40
N PHE A 218 8.44 3.83 13.09
CA PHE A 218 8.91 3.00 14.20
C PHE A 218 9.25 3.88 15.41
N PRO A 219 8.64 3.64 16.59
CA PRO A 219 8.83 4.51 17.74
C PRO A 219 10.10 4.20 18.52
N THR A 220 10.85 5.25 18.91
CA THR A 220 12.03 5.11 19.80
C THR A 220 11.66 4.58 21.18
N THR A 221 10.42 4.76 21.62
CA THR A 221 9.93 4.22 22.92
C THR A 221 9.94 2.71 23.02
N PHE A 222 10.01 2.00 21.89
CA PHE A 222 10.22 0.55 21.95
C PHE A 222 11.61 0.18 22.45
N ALA A 223 12.59 1.10 22.38
CA ALA A 223 13.98 0.89 22.80
C ALA A 223 14.55 -0.45 22.29
N SER A 224 14.11 -0.89 21.13
CA SER A 224 14.42 -2.17 20.52
C SER A 224 15.00 -1.97 19.12
N PRO A 225 16.08 -2.68 18.78
CA PRO A 225 16.55 -2.70 17.40
C PRO A 225 15.48 -3.27 16.47
N GLN A 226 15.44 -2.76 15.25
CA GLN A 226 14.47 -3.18 14.24
C GLN A 226 15.09 -4.17 13.27
N ALA A 227 14.43 -5.33 13.07
CA ALA A 227 14.75 -6.25 11.99
C ALA A 227 14.13 -5.76 10.68
N ILE A 228 14.89 -5.88 9.58
CA ILE A 228 14.44 -5.62 8.22
C ILE A 228 14.46 -6.94 7.46
N THR A 229 13.43 -7.19 6.65
CA THR A 229 13.42 -8.32 5.73
C THR A 229 13.26 -7.84 4.30
N ALA A 230 13.75 -8.65 3.35
CA ALA A 230 13.54 -8.38 1.92
C ALA A 230 13.23 -9.69 1.19
N THR A 231 12.35 -9.58 0.20
CA THR A 231 12.06 -10.69 -0.71
C THR A 231 12.95 -10.57 -1.94
N ILE A 232 13.76 -11.60 -2.17
CA ILE A 232 14.67 -11.71 -3.29
C ILE A 232 14.13 -12.76 -4.26
N PHE A 233 14.11 -12.44 -5.52
CA PHE A 233 13.60 -13.30 -6.59
C PHE A 233 14.69 -13.57 -7.62
N ASN A 234 14.80 -14.82 -8.06
CA ASN A 234 15.66 -15.19 -9.17
C ASN A 234 14.87 -15.08 -10.48
N GLY A 235 15.03 -13.98 -11.19
CA GLY A 235 14.48 -13.73 -12.52
C GLY A 235 15.21 -14.46 -13.65
N SER A 236 16.33 -15.15 -13.36
CA SER A 236 17.07 -15.93 -14.35
C SER A 236 16.31 -17.19 -14.77
N ASN A 237 16.62 -17.70 -15.93
CA ASN A 237 16.13 -19.02 -16.42
C ASN A 237 16.91 -20.22 -15.85
N ILE A 238 17.91 -19.98 -15.01
CA ILE A 238 18.72 -21.00 -14.32
C ILE A 238 18.80 -20.72 -12.82
N ALA A 239 19.10 -21.74 -12.03
CA ALA A 239 19.37 -21.58 -10.62
C ALA A 239 20.63 -20.73 -10.38
N LYS A 240 20.62 -19.90 -9.34
CA LYS A 240 21.73 -19.06 -8.90
C LYS A 240 22.23 -19.49 -7.54
N THR A 241 23.53 -19.34 -7.33
CA THR A 241 24.20 -19.68 -6.07
C THR A 241 25.01 -18.50 -5.56
N ASN A 242 25.28 -18.46 -4.24
CA ASN A 242 26.11 -17.44 -3.60
C ASN A 242 25.63 -16.01 -3.87
N ILE A 243 24.33 -15.78 -3.75
CA ILE A 243 23.71 -14.47 -4.02
C ILE A 243 23.97 -13.57 -2.81
N ALA A 244 24.74 -12.51 -3.01
CA ALA A 244 24.97 -11.48 -1.98
C ALA A 244 23.83 -10.46 -2.02
N VAL A 245 23.25 -10.17 -0.86
CA VAL A 245 22.18 -9.18 -0.67
C VAL A 245 22.62 -8.18 0.38
N GLY A 246 22.75 -6.90 0.00
CA GLY A 246 23.19 -5.81 0.87
C GLY A 246 22.03 -4.99 1.39
N LEU A 247 22.07 -4.62 2.68
CA LEU A 247 21.21 -3.62 3.31
C LEU A 247 22.05 -2.39 3.62
N SER A 248 21.52 -1.21 3.27
CA SER A 248 22.03 0.09 3.70
C SER A 248 20.89 0.92 4.29
N VAL A 249 21.07 1.41 5.51
CA VAL A 249 20.21 2.42 6.14
C VAL A 249 21.01 3.71 6.22
N THR A 250 20.42 4.79 5.71
CA THR A 250 21.00 6.14 5.72
C THR A 250 20.00 7.14 6.25
N GLY A 251 20.46 8.29 6.70
CA GLY A 251 19.63 9.32 7.32
C GLY A 251 20.05 9.61 8.75
N VAL A 252 19.08 9.75 9.67
CA VAL A 252 19.37 10.03 11.08
C VAL A 252 19.97 8.84 11.82
N ASN A 253 19.71 7.63 11.37
CA ASN A 253 20.38 6.42 11.82
C ASN A 253 21.11 5.80 10.63
N THR A 254 22.31 5.26 10.86
CA THR A 254 23.11 4.64 9.81
C THR A 254 23.44 3.20 10.17
N PHE A 255 23.30 2.30 9.19
CA PHE A 255 23.56 0.88 9.39
C PHE A 255 23.81 0.18 8.05
N THR A 256 24.67 -0.81 8.05
CA THR A 256 24.89 -1.68 6.90
C THR A 256 24.93 -3.14 7.35
N ASN A 257 24.38 -4.03 6.53
CA ASN A 257 24.44 -5.46 6.76
C ASN A 257 24.42 -6.20 5.42
N ALA A 258 24.94 -7.40 5.38
CA ALA A 258 24.88 -8.27 4.20
C ALA A 258 24.39 -9.65 4.59
N GLN A 259 23.63 -10.27 3.69
CA GLN A 259 23.16 -11.64 3.79
C GLN A 259 23.54 -12.39 2.52
N PHE A 260 23.61 -13.71 2.60
CA PHE A 260 23.92 -14.57 1.47
C PHE A 260 22.85 -15.65 1.32
N ILE A 261 22.37 -15.81 0.08
CA ILE A 261 21.48 -16.92 -0.28
C ILE A 261 22.34 -17.98 -0.95
N ALA A 262 22.45 -19.16 -0.34
CA ALA A 262 23.30 -20.23 -0.83
C ALA A 262 22.89 -20.70 -2.24
N SER A 263 21.58 -20.84 -2.49
CA SER A 263 21.02 -21.22 -3.79
C SER A 263 19.57 -20.75 -3.91
N LEU A 264 19.19 -20.31 -5.10
CA LEU A 264 17.82 -19.90 -5.45
C LEU A 264 17.49 -20.41 -6.85
N GLY A 265 16.50 -21.29 -6.96
CA GLY A 265 16.05 -21.86 -8.24
C GLY A 265 15.54 -20.80 -9.22
N ALA A 266 15.53 -21.12 -10.51
CA ALA A 266 14.93 -20.26 -11.54
C ALA A 266 13.47 -19.96 -11.21
N GLY A 267 13.07 -18.68 -11.26
CA GLY A 267 11.70 -18.24 -10.92
C GLY A 267 11.30 -18.41 -9.47
N ALA A 268 12.23 -18.72 -8.58
CA ALA A 268 11.97 -18.85 -7.15
C ALA A 268 12.18 -17.53 -6.41
N ALA A 269 11.47 -17.36 -5.30
CA ALA A 269 11.66 -16.25 -4.36
C ALA A 269 12.06 -16.79 -2.98
N THR A 270 12.77 -15.98 -2.22
CA THR A 270 13.08 -16.25 -0.81
C THR A 270 13.12 -14.95 -0.02
N THR A 271 12.87 -15.03 1.28
CA THR A 271 12.99 -13.89 2.17
C THR A 271 14.31 -13.96 2.93
N VAL A 272 15.08 -12.89 2.91
CA VAL A 272 16.25 -12.70 3.74
C VAL A 272 15.92 -11.82 4.93
N THR A 273 16.50 -12.13 6.10
CA THR A 273 16.39 -11.31 7.31
C THR A 273 17.77 -10.76 7.65
N PHE A 274 17.85 -9.44 7.74
CA PHE A 274 19.09 -8.75 8.12
C PHE A 274 19.23 -8.65 9.63
N ALA A 275 20.47 -8.40 10.10
CA ALA A 275 20.69 -8.06 11.48
C ALA A 275 19.89 -6.78 11.84
N SER A 276 19.36 -6.75 13.05
CA SER A 276 18.56 -5.61 13.51
C SER A 276 19.41 -4.36 13.68
N PHE A 277 18.91 -3.22 13.22
CA PHE A 277 19.60 -1.94 13.35
C PHE A 277 19.01 -1.08 14.49
N PRO A 278 19.84 -0.24 15.14
CA PRO A 278 19.38 0.62 16.22
C PRO A 278 18.50 1.75 15.70
N THR A 279 17.40 2.06 16.38
CA THR A 279 16.44 3.12 16.04
C THR A 279 16.40 4.19 17.14
N ASN A 280 17.56 4.73 17.49
CA ASN A 280 17.73 5.56 18.68
C ASN A 280 17.46 7.06 18.42
N VAL A 281 17.60 7.50 17.17
CA VAL A 281 17.47 8.91 16.78
C VAL A 281 16.21 9.11 15.96
N GLN A 282 15.37 10.05 16.40
CA GLN A 282 14.15 10.42 15.67
C GLN A 282 14.49 11.19 14.39
N GLY A 283 13.70 10.92 13.33
CA GLY A 283 13.84 11.55 12.03
C GLY A 283 13.66 10.57 10.89
N ILE A 284 14.13 10.91 9.72
CA ILE A 284 13.91 10.15 8.50
C ILE A 284 15.12 9.28 8.18
N ASN A 285 14.86 8.03 7.87
CA ASN A 285 15.80 7.08 7.28
C ASN A 285 15.37 6.70 5.86
N THR A 286 16.34 6.40 5.03
CA THR A 286 16.17 5.66 3.77
C THR A 286 16.74 4.26 3.98
N ILE A 287 15.92 3.24 3.78
CA ILE A 287 16.28 1.83 3.87
C ILE A 287 16.38 1.31 2.44
N SER A 288 17.55 0.88 2.03
CA SER A 288 17.83 0.37 0.68
C SER A 288 18.36 -1.06 0.76
N VAL A 289 17.75 -1.95 -0.01
CA VAL A 289 18.25 -3.32 -0.19
C VAL A 289 18.62 -3.50 -1.65
N GLY A 290 19.80 -4.05 -1.89
CA GLY A 290 20.31 -4.24 -3.23
C GLY A 290 21.05 -5.56 -3.41
N VAL A 291 21.13 -5.99 -4.66
CA VAL A 291 21.95 -7.10 -5.14
C VAL A 291 23.03 -6.59 -6.09
N LEU A 292 23.99 -7.45 -6.44
CA LEU A 292 25.05 -7.07 -7.37
C LEU A 292 24.47 -6.79 -8.78
N PRO A 293 25.14 -5.92 -9.57
CA PRO A 293 24.76 -5.66 -10.95
C PRO A 293 24.68 -6.96 -11.78
N ASP A 294 23.66 -7.05 -12.64
CA ASP A 294 23.41 -8.21 -13.48
C ASP A 294 22.85 -7.80 -14.85
N GLN A 295 22.09 -8.65 -15.54
CA GLN A 295 21.55 -8.38 -16.88
C GLN A 295 20.37 -7.41 -16.87
N ASN A 296 19.74 -7.17 -15.69
CA ASN A 296 18.62 -6.26 -15.55
C ASN A 296 18.79 -5.35 -14.32
N ASN A 297 19.65 -4.38 -14.39
CA ASN A 297 19.99 -3.49 -13.28
C ASN A 297 18.84 -2.61 -12.77
N LEU A 298 17.69 -2.56 -13.44
CA LEU A 298 16.54 -1.74 -13.04
C LEU A 298 15.78 -2.32 -11.85
N ASN A 299 15.95 -3.61 -11.54
CA ASN A 299 15.26 -4.33 -10.47
C ASN A 299 16.20 -4.74 -9.32
N ASN A 300 17.47 -4.35 -9.37
CA ASN A 300 18.50 -4.78 -8.42
C ASN A 300 18.44 -4.04 -7.09
N ASN A 301 17.65 -2.98 -6.96
CA ASN A 301 17.57 -2.19 -5.73
C ASN A 301 16.14 -1.74 -5.47
N VAL A 302 15.73 -1.84 -4.20
CA VAL A 302 14.48 -1.26 -3.68
C VAL A 302 14.81 -0.41 -2.47
N SER A 303 14.26 0.81 -2.45
CA SER A 303 14.42 1.74 -1.33
C SER A 303 13.07 2.16 -0.80
N ILE A 304 12.95 2.23 0.52
CA ILE A 304 11.77 2.74 1.22
C ILE A 304 12.19 3.84 2.21
N THR A 305 11.27 4.76 2.48
CA THR A 305 11.45 5.78 3.51
C THR A 305 10.80 5.32 4.81
N GLN A 306 11.50 5.52 5.92
CA GLN A 306 11.01 5.23 7.26
C GLN A 306 11.16 6.47 8.14
N SER A 307 10.16 6.73 8.98
CA SER A 307 10.22 7.75 10.02
C SER A 307 10.43 7.09 11.39
N ILE A 308 11.54 7.39 12.04
CA ILE A 308 11.72 7.06 13.46
C ILE A 308 11.01 8.15 14.26
N THR A 309 9.96 7.74 14.96
CA THR A 309 9.08 8.64 15.73
C THR A 309 9.38 8.53 17.21
N CYS A 310 8.76 9.40 18.01
CA CYS A 310 8.79 9.24 19.46
C CYS A 310 8.00 8.00 19.89
N ASN A 311 6.72 7.93 19.53
CA ASN A 311 5.78 6.98 20.12
C ASN A 311 4.69 6.48 19.16
N VAL A 312 4.80 6.75 17.86
CA VAL A 312 3.80 6.34 16.86
C VAL A 312 4.36 5.25 15.96
N TRP A 313 3.61 4.18 15.78
CA TRP A 313 3.91 3.12 14.81
C TRP A 313 2.99 3.24 13.60
N ALA A 314 3.50 2.90 12.42
CA ALA A 314 2.70 2.76 11.20
C ALA A 314 3.32 1.71 10.26
N ALA A 315 2.48 0.94 9.58
CA ALA A 315 2.94 0.00 8.56
C ALA A 315 3.57 0.73 7.37
N ASN A 316 2.96 1.82 6.92
CA ASN A 316 3.45 2.64 5.81
C ASN A 316 3.70 4.09 6.27
N PRO A 317 4.70 4.81 5.70
CA PRO A 317 4.83 6.23 5.93
C PRO A 317 3.62 6.95 5.29
N PRO A 318 2.92 7.83 6.02
CA PRO A 318 1.85 8.62 5.43
C PRO A 318 2.46 9.61 4.44
N THR A 319 2.01 9.58 3.20
CA THR A 319 2.42 10.49 2.15
C THR A 319 1.20 11.15 1.54
N GLY A 320 1.06 12.46 1.67
CA GLY A 320 0.00 13.22 1.01
C GLY A 320 -1.24 13.50 1.86
N THR A 321 -2.25 14.04 1.20
CA THR A 321 -3.54 14.44 1.78
C THR A 321 -4.53 13.28 1.77
N PHE A 322 -5.49 13.31 2.67
CA PHE A 322 -6.61 12.38 2.69
C PHE A 322 -7.70 12.89 1.75
N THR A 323 -7.93 12.21 0.64
CA THR A 323 -8.81 12.70 -0.42
C THR A 323 -10.10 11.91 -0.56
N ALA A 324 -10.03 10.60 -0.69
CA ALA A 324 -11.21 9.76 -0.88
C ALA A 324 -11.73 9.24 0.47
N GLY A 325 -13.04 9.19 0.64
CA GLY A 325 -13.68 8.64 1.82
C GLY A 325 -13.93 7.14 1.68
N VAL A 326 -13.61 6.37 2.72
CA VAL A 326 -13.91 4.95 2.84
C VAL A 326 -14.65 4.69 4.15
N GLY A 327 -15.63 3.79 4.10
CA GLY A 327 -16.48 3.45 5.23
C GLY A 327 -17.64 2.54 4.83
N PHE A 328 -18.59 2.39 5.74
CA PHE A 328 -19.73 1.48 5.59
C PHE A 328 -21.00 2.17 5.08
N ASN A 329 -20.90 3.41 4.54
CA ASN A 329 -22.03 4.19 4.05
C ASN A 329 -23.08 4.41 5.17
N THR A 330 -24.32 3.96 4.99
CA THR A 330 -25.39 4.00 6.02
C THR A 330 -25.21 2.98 7.13
N GLY A 331 -24.32 2.01 6.94
CA GLY A 331 -24.06 0.92 7.87
C GLY A 331 -23.11 1.29 9.01
N SER A 332 -22.72 0.27 9.76
CA SER A 332 -21.77 0.38 10.87
C SER A 332 -20.74 -0.75 10.81
N GLY A 333 -19.58 -0.51 11.39
CA GLY A 333 -18.50 -1.49 11.44
C GLY A 333 -17.19 -0.87 11.91
N ILE A 334 -16.16 -1.69 11.94
CA ILE A 334 -14.79 -1.28 12.29
C ILE A 334 -13.90 -1.50 11.09
N ILE A 335 -13.09 -0.51 10.74
CA ILE A 335 -11.92 -0.68 9.86
C ILE A 335 -10.69 -0.53 10.74
N SER A 336 -9.81 -1.53 10.72
CA SER A 336 -8.66 -1.59 11.60
C SER A 336 -7.37 -1.92 10.86
N ASN A 337 -6.25 -1.50 11.45
CA ASN A 337 -4.88 -1.78 11.04
C ASN A 337 -4.24 -2.75 12.04
N LYS A 338 -3.66 -3.84 11.53
CA LYS A 338 -2.92 -4.84 12.29
C LYS A 338 -1.54 -4.32 12.65
N PHE A 339 -1.09 -4.54 13.89
CA PHE A 339 0.26 -4.24 14.32
C PHE A 339 0.75 -5.19 15.41
N GLN A 340 2.06 -5.20 15.62
CA GLN A 340 2.74 -5.85 16.74
C GLN A 340 3.74 -4.88 17.36
N THR A 341 4.04 -5.07 18.63
CA THR A 341 5.14 -4.38 19.32
C THR A 341 6.28 -5.36 19.61
N PRO A 342 7.55 -5.00 19.38
CA PRO A 342 8.68 -5.91 19.64
C PRO A 342 8.96 -6.09 21.13
N VAL A 343 8.44 -5.18 21.95
CA VAL A 343 8.54 -5.20 23.42
C VAL A 343 7.17 -4.96 24.02
N SER A 344 6.96 -5.36 25.27
CA SER A 344 5.74 -4.99 26.00
C SER A 344 5.62 -3.47 26.08
N SER A 345 4.48 -2.93 25.69
CA SER A 345 4.26 -1.50 25.51
C SER A 345 2.86 -1.12 25.98
N THR A 346 2.64 0.15 26.28
CA THR A 346 1.30 0.63 26.63
C THR A 346 0.76 1.52 25.50
N CYS A 347 -0.33 1.08 24.86
CA CYS A 347 -1.05 1.84 23.85
C CYS A 347 -1.99 2.86 24.51
N ILE A 348 -1.86 4.14 24.15
CA ILE A 348 -2.61 5.25 24.77
C ILE A 348 -3.59 5.92 23.83
N ALA A 349 -3.37 5.84 22.52
CA ALA A 349 -4.20 6.55 21.55
C ALA A 349 -4.13 5.89 20.16
N VAL A 350 -5.03 6.31 19.28
CA VAL A 350 -4.97 6.04 17.85
C VAL A 350 -5.07 7.36 17.07
N SER A 351 -4.16 7.56 16.11
CA SER A 351 -4.24 8.67 15.16
C SER A 351 -4.94 8.20 13.89
N ILE A 352 -6.03 8.90 13.52
CA ILE A 352 -6.90 8.53 12.39
C ILE A 352 -6.97 9.67 11.39
N GLY A 353 -6.70 9.37 10.11
CA GLY A 353 -6.91 10.30 9.00
C GLY A 353 -8.38 10.37 8.62
N ILE A 354 -8.98 11.54 8.76
CA ILE A 354 -10.39 11.78 8.42
C ILE A 354 -10.51 12.18 6.96
N SER A 355 -11.51 11.66 6.27
CA SER A 355 -11.78 11.99 4.87
C SER A 355 -12.26 13.43 4.69
N THR A 356 -12.29 13.87 3.43
CA THR A 356 -12.90 15.16 3.03
C THR A 356 -14.40 15.03 2.72
N ASP A 357 -15.01 13.87 2.91
CA ASP A 357 -16.44 13.67 2.69
C ASP A 357 -17.27 14.56 3.63
N ALA A 358 -18.05 15.48 3.06
CA ALA A 358 -18.84 16.46 3.80
C ALA A 358 -19.87 15.81 4.74
N ASN A 359 -20.42 14.64 4.36
CA ASN A 359 -21.37 13.90 5.19
C ASN A 359 -20.72 13.32 6.44
N THR A 360 -19.40 13.32 6.53
CA THR A 360 -18.67 12.90 7.73
C THR A 360 -18.79 13.90 8.87
N ALA A 361 -19.03 15.18 8.57
CA ALA A 361 -19.27 16.20 9.60
C ALA A 361 -20.56 15.90 10.39
N GLY A 362 -20.53 16.14 11.71
CA GLY A 362 -21.64 15.83 12.63
C GLY A 362 -21.63 14.40 13.16
N ASN A 363 -20.84 13.49 12.58
CA ASN A 363 -20.76 12.10 13.01
C ASN A 363 -19.69 11.89 14.09
N PRO A 364 -19.84 10.82 14.92
CA PRO A 364 -18.87 10.49 15.95
C PRO A 364 -17.62 9.83 15.35
N ALA A 365 -16.44 10.22 15.85
CA ALA A 365 -15.20 9.48 15.70
C ALA A 365 -14.90 8.70 16.98
N ILE A 366 -14.76 7.39 16.87
CA ILE A 366 -14.46 6.47 17.96
C ILE A 366 -13.30 5.59 17.53
N GLY A 367 -12.19 5.68 18.27
CA GLY A 367 -11.07 4.76 18.11
C GLY A 367 -11.30 3.48 18.92
N VAL A 368 -10.84 2.35 18.38
CA VAL A 368 -10.90 1.04 19.07
C VAL A 368 -9.55 0.37 19.07
N LEU A 369 -9.27 -0.41 20.10
CA LEU A 369 -8.16 -1.34 20.17
C LEU A 369 -8.73 -2.75 20.38
N MET A 370 -8.29 -3.70 19.56
CA MET A 370 -8.72 -5.08 19.61
C MET A 370 -7.52 -6.01 19.82
N ASN A 371 -7.75 -7.14 20.46
CA ASN A 371 -6.75 -8.21 20.63
C ASN A 371 -6.66 -9.09 19.37
N ALA A 372 -5.81 -10.13 19.41
CA ALA A 372 -5.56 -11.06 18.31
C ALA A 372 -6.81 -11.81 17.82
N THR A 373 -7.84 -11.95 18.64
CA THR A 373 -9.10 -12.60 18.29
C THR A 373 -10.16 -11.63 17.76
N GLY A 374 -9.84 -10.33 17.66
CA GLY A 374 -10.76 -9.28 17.23
C GLY A 374 -11.67 -8.74 18.34
N SER A 375 -11.50 -9.19 19.60
CA SER A 375 -12.29 -8.66 20.72
C SER A 375 -11.81 -7.25 21.07
N ILE A 376 -12.75 -6.30 21.22
CA ILE A 376 -12.46 -4.93 21.64
C ILE A 376 -11.99 -4.94 23.09
N ILE A 377 -10.79 -4.41 23.34
CA ILE A 377 -10.19 -4.30 24.68
C ILE A 377 -10.15 -2.87 25.20
N ALA A 378 -10.25 -1.86 24.30
CA ALA A 378 -10.40 -0.45 24.67
C ALA A 378 -11.11 0.35 23.59
N THR A 379 -11.77 1.44 24.02
CA THR A 379 -12.34 2.46 23.16
C THR A 379 -11.86 3.84 23.59
N THR A 380 -11.86 4.78 22.66
CA THR A 380 -11.60 6.19 22.97
C THR A 380 -12.88 6.91 23.43
N ASN A 381 -12.74 8.11 23.99
CA ASN A 381 -13.87 9.01 24.05
C ASN A 381 -14.35 9.34 22.64
N THR A 382 -15.66 9.59 22.53
CA THR A 382 -16.27 10.00 21.27
C THR A 382 -15.91 11.46 20.97
N VAL A 383 -15.42 11.73 19.77
CA VAL A 383 -15.19 13.08 19.26
C VAL A 383 -16.18 13.33 18.13
N THR A 384 -17.00 14.38 18.24
CA THR A 384 -17.87 14.79 17.12
C THR A 384 -17.02 15.47 16.05
N LEU A 385 -17.04 14.94 14.84
CA LEU A 385 -16.33 15.50 13.72
C LEU A 385 -17.02 16.78 13.24
N THR A 386 -16.27 17.87 13.14
CA THR A 386 -16.75 19.14 12.60
C THR A 386 -16.11 19.41 11.25
N ALA A 387 -16.68 20.30 10.44
CA ALA A 387 -16.17 20.60 9.12
C ALA A 387 -14.66 20.94 9.07
N PRO A 388 -14.08 21.71 10.03
CA PRO A 388 -12.63 21.98 10.04
C PRO A 388 -11.75 20.75 10.30
N LEU A 389 -12.30 19.63 10.81
CA LEU A 389 -11.55 18.40 11.08
C LEU A 389 -11.46 17.47 9.86
N LEU A 390 -12.28 17.73 8.82
CA LEU A 390 -12.26 16.94 7.59
C LEU A 390 -10.93 17.14 6.86
N GLY A 391 -10.42 16.07 6.27
CA GLY A 391 -9.12 16.05 5.59
C GLY A 391 -7.91 16.13 6.52
N THR A 392 -8.11 16.08 7.85
CA THR A 392 -7.03 16.15 8.84
C THR A 392 -6.85 14.83 9.60
N ALA A 393 -5.76 14.72 10.34
CA ALA A 393 -5.54 13.61 11.25
C ALA A 393 -6.05 13.96 12.67
N GLN A 394 -6.82 13.07 13.28
CA GLN A 394 -7.33 13.19 14.63
C GLN A 394 -6.64 12.21 15.57
N ASN A 395 -6.18 12.67 16.71
CA ASN A 395 -5.61 11.83 17.75
C ASN A 395 -6.67 11.50 18.80
N LEU A 396 -7.17 10.26 18.79
CA LEU A 396 -8.21 9.78 19.68
C LEU A 396 -7.57 9.03 20.85
N VAL A 397 -7.72 9.53 22.07
CA VAL A 397 -7.09 8.98 23.27
C VAL A 397 -7.98 7.91 23.89
N PHE A 398 -7.42 6.74 24.21
CA PHE A 398 -8.14 5.67 24.91
C PHE A 398 -8.51 6.10 26.33
N THR A 399 -9.75 5.80 26.74
CA THR A 399 -10.25 6.09 28.09
C THR A 399 -9.40 5.42 29.17
N THR A 400 -8.85 4.25 28.85
CA THR A 400 -7.92 3.52 29.70
C THR A 400 -6.76 3.03 28.84
N PRO A 401 -5.51 3.46 29.12
CA PRO A 401 -4.33 2.93 28.45
C PRO A 401 -4.25 1.39 28.58
N GLN A 402 -3.84 0.71 27.50
CA GLN A 402 -3.79 -0.74 27.45
C GLN A 402 -2.37 -1.25 27.36
N SER A 403 -2.02 -2.15 28.29
CA SER A 403 -0.75 -2.87 28.23
C SER A 403 -0.80 -3.96 27.17
N LEU A 404 0.17 -3.96 26.27
CA LEU A 404 0.30 -4.91 25.16
C LEU A 404 1.47 -5.87 25.41
N THR A 405 1.27 -7.14 25.10
CA THR A 405 2.32 -8.15 25.15
C THR A 405 3.17 -8.09 23.88
N ALA A 406 4.48 -8.19 24.02
CA ALA A 406 5.41 -8.24 22.90
C ALA A 406 5.07 -9.36 21.89
N ASN A 407 5.31 -9.10 20.61
CA ASN A 407 5.16 -10.05 19.51
C ASN A 407 3.77 -10.70 19.41
N THR A 408 2.75 -9.96 19.85
CA THR A 408 1.34 -10.38 19.80
C THR A 408 0.60 -9.48 18.83
N ASP A 409 -0.30 -10.07 18.05
CA ASP A 409 -1.15 -9.32 17.11
C ASP A 409 -2.18 -8.49 17.87
N TYR A 410 -2.26 -7.22 17.50
CA TYR A 410 -3.30 -6.29 17.91
C TYR A 410 -3.83 -5.55 16.69
N TYR A 411 -5.04 -5.00 16.83
CA TYR A 411 -5.69 -4.23 15.79
C TYR A 411 -6.17 -2.92 16.38
N VAL A 412 -5.75 -1.82 15.79
CA VAL A 412 -6.24 -0.49 16.14
C VAL A 412 -7.12 0.01 15.01
N GLY A 413 -8.27 0.66 15.31
CA GLY A 413 -9.24 0.95 14.29
C GLY A 413 -10.13 2.15 14.58
N TYR A 414 -10.93 2.46 13.56
CA TYR A 414 -12.04 3.40 13.59
C TYR A 414 -13.36 2.63 13.61
N LEU A 415 -14.23 2.92 14.56
CA LEU A 415 -15.57 2.41 14.65
C LEU A 415 -16.53 3.41 14.03
N GLN A 416 -17.17 3.03 12.93
CA GLN A 416 -18.25 3.78 12.29
C GLN A 416 -19.60 3.34 12.86
N THR A 417 -20.41 4.29 13.28
CA THR A 417 -21.82 4.07 13.66
C THR A 417 -22.73 4.22 12.45
N ALA A 418 -23.88 3.54 12.45
CA ALA A 418 -24.86 3.69 11.39
C ALA A 418 -25.43 5.12 11.36
N ASN A 419 -25.66 5.64 10.15
CA ASN A 419 -26.30 6.95 9.92
C ASN A 419 -27.14 6.89 8.65
N ALA A 420 -28.39 7.38 8.70
CA ALA A 420 -29.35 7.29 7.58
C ALA A 420 -28.88 8.05 6.32
N THR A 421 -28.11 9.14 6.49
CA THR A 421 -27.56 9.90 5.35
C THR A 421 -26.41 9.17 4.65
N GLY A 422 -25.72 8.27 5.37
CA GLY A 422 -24.50 7.62 4.90
C GLY A 422 -23.30 8.57 4.91
N TYR A 423 -22.11 8.02 5.27
CA TYR A 423 -20.85 8.76 5.28
C TYR A 423 -19.64 7.82 5.18
N PHE A 424 -18.50 8.38 4.78
CA PHE A 424 -17.25 7.66 4.56
C PHE A 424 -16.09 8.31 5.34
N PRO A 425 -15.93 7.99 6.62
CA PRO A 425 -15.11 8.77 7.55
C PRO A 425 -13.60 8.64 7.36
N LEU A 426 -13.11 7.51 6.86
CA LEU A 426 -11.68 7.27 6.72
C LEU A 426 -11.14 7.87 5.42
N GLY A 427 -10.17 8.76 5.55
CA GLY A 427 -9.45 9.30 4.41
C GLY A 427 -8.44 8.30 3.87
N SER A 428 -8.49 8.03 2.57
CA SER A 428 -7.50 7.22 1.88
C SER A 428 -6.46 8.09 1.17
N GLN A 429 -5.26 7.55 1.03
CA GLN A 429 -4.16 8.11 0.25
C GLN A 429 -3.90 7.23 -0.97
N ALA A 430 -3.34 7.81 -2.03
CA ALA A 430 -3.08 7.09 -3.30
C ALA A 430 -2.05 5.96 -3.19
N THR A 431 -1.27 5.90 -2.11
CA THR A 431 -0.30 4.82 -1.87
C THR A 431 -1.04 3.49 -1.72
N PRO A 432 -0.64 2.43 -2.43
CA PRO A 432 -1.26 1.12 -2.29
C PRO A 432 -1.21 0.60 -0.86
N MET A 433 -2.27 -0.11 -0.45
CA MET A 433 -2.30 -0.79 0.84
C MET A 433 -1.23 -1.89 0.90
N THR A 434 -0.58 -2.03 2.06
CA THR A 434 0.19 -3.24 2.34
C THR A 434 -0.81 -4.40 2.51
N PRO A 435 -0.67 -5.49 1.75
CA PRO A 435 -1.55 -6.66 1.88
C PRO A 435 -1.61 -7.18 3.32
N ASN A 436 -2.78 -7.63 3.76
CA ASN A 436 -3.04 -8.21 5.08
C ASN A 436 -2.80 -7.29 6.28
N ASN A 437 -2.76 -5.96 6.07
CA ASN A 437 -2.62 -5.00 7.17
C ASN A 437 -3.97 -4.44 7.64
N TYR A 438 -4.97 -4.36 6.75
CA TYR A 438 -6.27 -3.80 7.09
C TYR A 438 -7.34 -4.88 7.15
N PHE A 439 -8.26 -4.71 8.11
CA PHE A 439 -9.33 -5.65 8.40
C PHE A 439 -10.64 -4.91 8.64
N THR A 440 -11.75 -5.57 8.34
CA THR A 440 -13.08 -5.11 8.73
C THR A 440 -13.65 -6.03 9.80
N SER A 441 -14.45 -5.44 10.70
CA SER A 441 -15.17 -6.18 11.77
C SER A 441 -16.55 -5.57 11.98
N PRO A 442 -17.52 -6.35 12.51
CA PRO A 442 -18.74 -5.79 13.09
C PRO A 442 -18.41 -4.83 14.24
N VAL A 443 -19.34 -3.95 14.60
CA VAL A 443 -19.15 -3.01 15.74
C VAL A 443 -18.92 -3.69 17.09
N ALA A 444 -19.36 -4.94 17.24
CA ALA A 444 -19.08 -5.75 18.43
C ALA A 444 -17.68 -6.38 18.45
N GLY A 445 -16.92 -6.28 17.35
CA GLY A 445 -15.65 -6.98 17.17
C GLY A 445 -15.83 -8.47 16.86
N VAL A 446 -14.90 -9.30 17.32
CA VAL A 446 -14.82 -10.78 17.28
C VAL A 446 -14.70 -11.45 15.91
N THR A 447 -14.77 -10.71 14.81
CA THR A 447 -14.51 -11.23 13.46
C THR A 447 -13.56 -10.28 12.74
N LEU A 448 -12.47 -10.82 12.21
CA LEU A 448 -11.45 -10.06 11.47
C LEU A 448 -11.45 -10.54 10.02
N ASN A 449 -12.05 -9.77 9.13
CA ASN A 449 -12.08 -10.05 7.70
C ASN A 449 -11.01 -9.21 7.00
N PRO A 450 -10.01 -9.83 6.34
CA PRO A 450 -9.00 -9.08 5.61
C PRO A 450 -9.64 -8.18 4.54
N LEU A 451 -9.20 -6.94 4.46
CA LEU A 451 -9.60 -6.03 3.40
C LEU A 451 -8.74 -6.32 2.16
N THR A 452 -9.32 -7.00 1.17
CA THR A 452 -8.60 -7.47 -0.02
C THR A 452 -8.60 -6.46 -1.17
N SER A 453 -9.57 -5.52 -1.19
CA SER A 453 -9.63 -4.46 -2.19
C SER A 453 -8.59 -3.39 -1.90
N ASN A 454 -7.82 -2.98 -2.91
CA ASN A 454 -6.88 -1.87 -2.78
C ASN A 454 -7.64 -0.54 -2.78
N LEU A 455 -8.00 -0.06 -1.59
CA LEU A 455 -8.70 1.22 -1.38
C LEU A 455 -7.73 2.37 -1.02
N GLY A 456 -6.44 2.15 -1.18
CA GLY A 456 -5.40 3.08 -0.76
C GLY A 456 -5.00 2.91 0.72
N TYR A 457 -4.00 3.67 1.14
CA TYR A 457 -3.51 3.64 2.52
C TYR A 457 -4.42 4.46 3.44
N PHE A 458 -4.80 3.89 4.59
CA PHE A 458 -5.50 4.59 5.66
C PHE A 458 -4.53 4.94 6.78
N LYS A 459 -4.57 6.18 7.24
CA LYS A 459 -3.87 6.52 8.47
C LYS A 459 -4.70 6.03 9.65
N ILE A 460 -4.32 4.90 10.21
CA ILE A 460 -4.83 4.32 11.45
C ILE A 460 -3.59 3.85 12.22
N GLU A 461 -3.06 4.69 13.10
CA GLU A 461 -1.74 4.55 13.69
C GLU A 461 -1.83 4.50 15.23
N PRO A 462 -1.38 3.42 15.90
CA PRO A 462 -1.32 3.36 17.35
C PRO A 462 -0.24 4.30 17.87
N ALA A 463 -0.54 4.94 19.01
CA ALA A 463 0.41 5.73 19.79
C ALA A 463 0.62 5.12 21.18
N PHE A 464 1.86 5.16 21.65
CA PHE A 464 2.30 4.50 22.87
C PHE A 464 2.73 5.50 23.93
N THR A 465 2.72 5.10 25.20
CA THR A 465 3.31 5.89 26.28
C THR A 465 4.76 6.22 25.95
N SER A 466 5.15 7.47 26.08
CA SER A 466 6.50 7.91 25.77
C SER A 466 7.12 8.70 26.91
N THR A 467 8.43 8.51 27.06
CA THR A 467 9.33 9.36 27.85
C THR A 467 10.15 10.28 26.97
N CYS A 468 9.86 10.30 25.65
CA CYS A 468 10.52 11.23 24.77
C CYS A 468 10.14 12.64 25.20
N GLY A 469 11.09 13.41 25.72
CA GLY A 469 10.91 14.83 25.90
C GLY A 469 10.42 15.42 24.58
N SER A 470 9.31 16.13 24.60
CA SER A 470 8.80 16.79 23.40
C SER A 470 9.88 17.81 22.98
N VAL A 471 10.65 17.49 21.93
CA VAL A 471 11.37 18.49 21.15
C VAL A 471 10.42 19.23 20.19
N GLY A 472 9.12 19.02 20.32
CA GLY A 472 8.10 19.89 19.79
C GLY A 472 7.81 20.93 20.85
N LEU A 473 7.88 22.20 20.49
CA LEU A 473 7.28 23.26 21.26
C LEU A 473 5.85 22.81 21.60
N SER A 474 5.60 22.32 22.83
CA SER A 474 4.26 22.25 23.34
C SER A 474 3.80 23.70 23.39
N GLU A 475 3.03 24.09 22.38
CA GLU A 475 2.35 25.36 22.43
C GLU A 475 1.55 25.36 23.72
N LEU A 476 1.68 26.42 24.50
CA LEU A 476 0.83 26.63 25.63
C LEU A 476 -0.62 26.58 25.16
N VAL A 477 -1.24 25.39 25.20
CA VAL A 477 -2.69 25.25 25.19
C VAL A 477 -3.14 25.62 26.59
N SER A 478 -2.86 26.88 26.93
CA SER A 478 -3.49 27.53 28.05
C SER A 478 -4.81 28.06 27.55
N THR A 479 -5.86 27.82 28.30
CA THR A 479 -7.16 28.52 28.19
C THR A 479 -6.98 30.03 28.36
N THR A 480 -5.82 30.50 28.78
CA THR A 480 -5.46 31.89 28.96
C THR A 480 -4.88 32.50 27.70
N LYS A 481 -5.46 33.57 27.23
CA LYS A 481 -5.04 34.34 26.06
C LYS A 481 -3.81 35.18 26.40
N VAL A 482 -2.59 34.60 26.43
CA VAL A 482 -1.39 35.41 26.54
C VAL A 482 -1.32 36.36 25.35
N SER A 483 -1.30 37.63 25.60
CA SER A 483 -1.23 38.74 24.64
C SER A 483 -0.05 39.66 24.95
N VAL A 484 0.46 40.34 23.92
CA VAL A 484 1.53 41.32 24.04
C VAL A 484 1.05 42.62 23.41
N TYR A 485 1.01 43.69 24.20
CA TYR A 485 0.52 44.99 23.75
C TYR A 485 1.26 46.15 24.44
N PRO A 486 1.38 47.32 23.79
CA PRO A 486 1.11 47.55 22.38
C PRO A 486 2.12 46.79 21.48
N ASN A 487 1.67 46.34 20.31
CA ASN A 487 2.51 45.78 19.28
C ASN A 487 2.09 46.39 17.91
N PRO A 488 2.88 47.26 17.30
CA PRO A 488 4.24 47.69 17.69
C PRO A 488 4.35 48.36 19.06
N THR A 489 5.58 48.34 19.64
CA THR A 489 5.86 48.97 20.95
C THR A 489 5.63 50.49 20.92
N VAL A 490 5.37 51.09 22.06
CA VAL A 490 5.38 52.53 22.22
C VAL A 490 6.56 52.92 23.12
N ASN A 491 7.48 53.72 22.59
CA ASN A 491 8.74 54.07 23.26
C ASN A 491 9.52 52.82 23.74
N GLY A 492 9.58 51.79 22.94
CA GLY A 492 10.27 50.54 23.26
C GLY A 492 9.60 49.64 24.29
N LYS A 493 8.41 49.99 24.78
CA LYS A 493 7.73 49.27 25.87
C LYS A 493 6.54 48.49 25.39
N ALA A 494 6.37 47.30 25.95
CA ALA A 494 5.17 46.47 25.77
C ALA A 494 4.87 45.69 27.06
N THR A 495 3.62 45.33 27.25
CA THR A 495 3.13 44.49 28.35
C THR A 495 2.75 43.13 27.82
N ILE A 496 3.18 42.08 28.50
CA ILE A 496 2.75 40.70 28.32
C ILE A 496 1.69 40.44 29.36
N ALA A 497 0.49 40.10 28.95
CA ALA A 497 -0.66 39.84 29.86
C ALA A 497 -1.22 38.42 29.64
N GLY A 498 -1.94 37.92 30.64
CA GLY A 498 -2.54 36.60 30.65
C GLY A 498 -1.54 35.50 31.02
N LEU A 499 -0.53 35.82 31.83
CA LEU A 499 0.41 34.88 32.39
C LEU A 499 -0.20 34.19 33.62
N GLU A 500 0.05 32.89 33.77
CA GLU A 500 -0.37 32.12 34.94
C GLU A 500 0.84 31.45 35.60
N GLY A 501 1.00 31.66 36.92
CA GLY A 501 2.09 31.10 37.69
C GLY A 501 3.48 31.63 37.30
N ALA A 502 4.50 30.88 37.66
CA ALA A 502 5.88 31.28 37.36
C ALA A 502 6.22 31.07 35.87
N ASN A 503 6.67 32.15 35.21
CA ASN A 503 7.06 32.17 33.82
C ASN A 503 8.47 32.74 33.66
N THR A 504 9.23 32.16 32.73
CA THR A 504 10.48 32.72 32.19
C THR A 504 10.17 33.35 30.83
N ILE A 505 10.51 34.62 30.66
CA ILE A 505 10.30 35.40 29.44
C ILE A 505 11.65 35.75 28.87
N THR A 506 11.93 35.30 27.64
CA THR A 506 13.17 35.61 26.95
C THR A 506 12.85 36.29 25.61
N VAL A 507 13.49 37.43 25.38
CA VAL A 507 13.33 38.17 24.13
C VAL A 507 14.58 37.95 23.27
N PHE A 508 14.34 37.57 22.01
CA PHE A 508 15.40 37.33 21.03
C PHE A 508 15.32 38.35 19.89
N ASN A 509 16.49 38.78 19.39
CA ASN A 509 16.55 39.48 18.11
C ASN A 509 16.41 38.51 16.93
N MET A 510 16.38 39.03 15.71
CA MET A 510 16.24 38.21 14.49
C MET A 510 17.43 37.31 14.17
N LEU A 511 18.57 37.51 14.84
CA LEU A 511 19.74 36.64 14.75
C LEU A 511 19.72 35.51 15.78
N GLY A 512 18.64 35.42 16.59
CA GLY A 512 18.48 34.39 17.63
C GLY A 512 19.26 34.68 18.93
N GLN A 513 19.84 35.88 19.08
CA GLN A 513 20.54 36.27 20.31
C GLN A 513 19.50 36.73 21.34
N SER A 514 19.64 36.26 22.59
CA SER A 514 18.84 36.74 23.70
C SER A 514 19.27 38.15 24.08
N VAL A 515 18.32 39.09 24.01
CA VAL A 515 18.54 40.52 24.35
C VAL A 515 17.96 40.85 25.74
N MET A 516 17.06 40.03 26.24
CA MET A 516 16.46 40.17 27.58
C MET A 516 15.98 38.81 28.08
N THR A 517 16.16 38.57 29.39
CA THR A 517 15.53 37.43 30.08
C THR A 517 15.06 37.91 31.44
N LEU A 518 13.82 37.56 31.78
CA LEU A 518 13.25 37.87 33.11
C LEU A 518 12.33 36.71 33.54
N THR A 519 12.13 36.56 34.83
CA THR A 519 11.17 35.62 35.43
C THR A 519 10.12 36.39 36.22
N SER A 520 8.87 35.95 36.18
CA SER A 520 7.76 36.55 36.88
C SER A 520 6.68 35.52 37.18
N ASP A 521 6.02 35.70 38.30
CA ASP A 521 4.81 34.99 38.74
C ASP A 521 3.54 35.88 38.65
N LYS A 522 3.69 37.10 38.10
CA LYS A 522 2.59 38.04 37.90
C LYS A 522 1.81 37.74 36.63
N GLU A 523 0.52 38.05 36.66
CA GLU A 523 -0.38 37.92 35.50
C GLU A 523 0.02 38.84 34.35
N GLU A 524 0.67 39.98 34.64
CA GLU A 524 1.17 40.95 33.66
C GLU A 524 2.62 41.32 33.93
N VAL A 525 3.41 41.44 32.85
CA VAL A 525 4.84 41.81 32.91
C VAL A 525 5.15 42.81 31.82
N SER A 526 5.80 43.92 32.17
CA SER A 526 6.33 44.86 31.19
C SER A 526 7.73 44.46 30.71
N ILE A 527 7.95 44.53 29.40
CA ILE A 527 9.23 44.43 28.75
C ILE A 527 9.64 45.79 28.20
N ASP A 528 10.92 46.13 28.32
CA ASP A 528 11.50 47.42 27.89
C ASP A 528 12.63 47.16 26.89
N LEU A 529 12.43 47.57 25.64
CA LEU A 529 13.34 47.45 24.51
C LEU A 529 13.88 48.80 24.05
N ILE A 530 13.77 49.87 24.89
CA ILE A 530 14.15 51.22 24.49
C ILE A 530 15.60 51.34 24.08
N ASN A 531 16.50 50.50 24.64
CA ASN A 531 17.93 50.45 24.31
C ASN A 531 18.27 49.42 23.24
N GLN A 532 17.25 48.81 22.63
CA GLN A 532 17.44 47.83 21.53
C GLN A 532 17.14 48.47 20.19
N PRO A 533 17.82 48.08 19.11
CA PRO A 533 17.55 48.59 17.78
C PRO A 533 16.10 48.44 17.38
N VAL A 534 15.56 49.36 16.57
CA VAL A 534 14.23 49.22 15.97
C VAL A 534 14.20 47.98 15.06
N GLY A 535 13.13 47.23 15.13
CA GLY A 535 13.02 46.00 14.34
C GLY A 535 12.11 44.92 14.97
N ASN A 536 12.21 43.71 14.40
CA ASN A 536 11.42 42.58 14.86
C ASN A 536 12.15 41.83 15.97
N TYR A 537 11.41 41.41 16.99
CA TYR A 537 11.86 40.57 18.11
C TYR A 537 10.90 39.42 18.33
N LEU A 538 11.41 38.32 18.90
CA LEU A 538 10.62 37.16 19.31
C LEU A 538 10.62 37.08 20.84
N VAL A 539 9.45 37.13 21.45
CA VAL A 539 9.25 36.97 22.90
C VAL A 539 8.84 35.52 23.14
N LYS A 540 9.75 34.75 23.73
CA LYS A 540 9.50 33.37 24.18
C LYS A 540 9.12 33.37 25.64
N ILE A 541 7.95 32.83 25.94
CA ILE A 541 7.40 32.70 27.29
C ILE A 541 7.41 31.22 27.63
N THR A 542 8.00 30.85 28.75
CA THR A 542 8.10 29.46 29.22
C THR A 542 7.57 29.36 30.61
N ASN A 543 6.56 28.53 30.87
CA ASN A 543 6.02 28.31 32.20
C ASN A 543 6.79 27.25 33.00
N SER A 544 6.43 27.02 34.26
CA SER A 544 7.04 26.04 35.17
C SER A 544 6.94 24.58 34.66
N SER A 545 6.03 24.28 33.74
CA SER A 545 5.85 22.98 33.11
C SER A 545 6.66 22.85 31.80
N ASN A 546 7.56 23.79 31.48
CA ASN A 546 8.33 23.91 30.25
C ASN A 546 7.47 24.07 28.97
N ALA A 547 6.18 24.38 29.10
CA ALA A 547 5.37 24.75 27.95
C ALA A 547 5.76 26.17 27.50
N THR A 548 5.80 26.41 26.18
CA THR A 548 6.29 27.66 25.60
C THR A 548 5.28 28.29 24.66
N LYS A 549 5.25 29.64 24.65
CA LYS A 549 4.58 30.44 23.63
C LYS A 549 5.57 31.47 23.08
N THR A 550 5.56 31.64 21.76
CA THR A 550 6.39 32.66 21.13
C THR A 550 5.50 33.68 20.44
N VAL A 551 5.71 34.95 20.73
CA VAL A 551 4.99 36.07 20.14
C VAL A 551 5.99 36.98 19.43
N LYS A 552 5.68 37.40 18.20
CA LYS A 552 6.44 38.40 17.48
C LYS A 552 6.05 39.80 17.98
N ILE A 553 7.02 40.64 18.26
CA ILE A 553 6.86 42.04 18.64
C ILE A 553 7.69 42.94 17.72
N ILE A 554 7.17 44.12 17.42
CA ILE A 554 7.87 45.13 16.60
C ILE A 554 8.29 46.27 17.55
N ASN A 555 9.61 46.48 17.68
CA ASN A 555 10.16 47.62 18.38
C ASN A 555 10.24 48.82 17.44
N GLN A 556 9.62 49.95 17.86
CA GLN A 556 9.61 51.20 17.09
C GLN A 556 10.22 52.34 17.93
#